data_701627f61dbb1fdf638f5cdeb12103df
#
_entry.id   701627f61dbb1fdf638f5cdeb12103df
#
_cell.length_a   1.000
_cell.length_b   1.000
_cell.length_c   1.000
_cell.angle_alpha   90.00
_cell.angle_beta   90.00
_cell.angle_gamma   90.00
#
_symmetry.space_group_name_H-M   'P 1'
#
loop_
_entity.id
_entity.type
_entity.pdbx_description
1 polymer ?
#
loop_
_entity_poly.entity_id
_entity_poly.type
_entity_poly.pdbx_seq_one_letter_code
_entity_poly.pdbx_strand_id
1 'polypeptide(L)'
;MKELKGSKTEKNLLAAFAGESQANRKYLAFAKQADKEGHKQVARLFRAAAEAETIHAHAHLRALGGINTTSENLKEAISGETFEFTEMYPAMIEESKEDGNKTAERNFTYANEVEKVHASLYQKALDNLDNMDETDYYVCSVCGYTCEVEPPEKCPVCSAKSTAFFKVE
;
A
#
# COMPACT_ATOMS: atom_id res chain seq x y z
N MET A 1 32.42 -7.34 -7.13
CA MET A 1 31.12 -7.44 -7.87
C MET A 1 30.94 -6.18 -8.66
N LYS A 2 30.34 -6.21 -9.87
CA LYS A 2 29.97 -4.99 -10.58
C LYS A 2 28.94 -4.23 -9.77
N GLU A 3 29.07 -2.91 -9.69
CA GLU A 3 28.12 -2.03 -9.02
C GLU A 3 26.73 -2.19 -9.67
N LEU A 4 25.70 -2.39 -8.86
CA LEU A 4 24.32 -2.58 -9.34
C LEU A 4 23.75 -1.27 -9.88
N LYS A 5 24.04 -0.16 -9.19
CA LYS A 5 23.50 1.18 -9.47
C LYS A 5 23.76 1.62 -10.91
N GLY A 6 22.71 2.04 -11.62
CA GLY A 6 22.75 2.46 -13.03
C GLY A 6 22.84 1.32 -14.04
N SER A 7 22.89 0.06 -13.59
CA SER A 7 23.01 -1.11 -14.47
C SER A 7 21.68 -1.50 -15.14
N LYS A 8 21.75 -2.30 -16.21
CA LYS A 8 20.56 -2.96 -16.80
C LYS A 8 19.90 -3.91 -15.81
N THR A 9 20.69 -4.56 -14.94
CA THR A 9 20.20 -5.47 -13.92
C THR A 9 19.36 -4.73 -12.87
N GLU A 10 19.78 -3.56 -12.44
CA GLU A 10 18.96 -2.71 -11.54
C GLU A 10 17.60 -2.38 -12.16
N LYS A 11 17.61 -1.89 -13.42
CA LYS A 11 16.36 -1.59 -14.14
C LYS A 11 15.44 -2.81 -14.27
N ASN A 12 16.01 -3.98 -14.54
CA ASN A 12 15.24 -5.22 -14.64
C ASN A 12 14.67 -5.64 -13.29
N LEU A 13 15.42 -5.52 -12.18
CA LEU A 13 14.95 -5.81 -10.85
C LEU A 13 13.81 -4.87 -10.41
N LEU A 14 13.93 -3.57 -10.72
CA LEU A 14 12.85 -2.60 -10.47
C LEU A 14 11.58 -2.95 -11.24
N ALA A 15 11.72 -3.27 -12.54
CA ALA A 15 10.59 -3.66 -13.37
C ALA A 15 9.95 -4.98 -12.89
N ALA A 16 10.77 -5.96 -12.51
CA ALA A 16 10.28 -7.22 -11.95
C ALA A 16 9.57 -7.00 -10.62
N PHE A 17 10.14 -6.26 -9.67
CA PHE A 17 9.50 -5.90 -8.40
C PHE A 17 8.14 -5.24 -8.61
N ALA A 18 8.04 -4.27 -9.53
CA ALA A 18 6.78 -3.61 -9.85
C ALA A 18 5.76 -4.58 -10.47
N GLY A 19 6.20 -5.44 -11.39
CA GLY A 19 5.35 -6.45 -12.05
C GLY A 19 4.74 -7.44 -11.06
N GLU A 20 5.58 -8.04 -10.21
CA GLU A 20 5.14 -9.05 -9.22
C GLU A 20 4.27 -8.43 -8.13
N SER A 21 4.56 -7.20 -7.71
CA SER A 21 3.71 -6.44 -6.76
C SER A 21 2.32 -6.18 -7.33
N GLN A 22 2.22 -5.81 -8.62
CA GLN A 22 0.93 -5.65 -9.30
C GLN A 22 0.20 -6.98 -9.46
N ALA A 23 0.89 -8.05 -9.87
CA ALA A 23 0.32 -9.38 -10.03
C ALA A 23 -0.30 -9.88 -8.72
N ASN A 24 0.44 -9.76 -7.61
CA ASN A 24 -0.06 -10.08 -6.27
C ASN A 24 -1.41 -9.40 -5.99
N ARG A 25 -1.50 -8.07 -6.12
CA ARG A 25 -2.73 -7.31 -5.83
C ARG A 25 -3.88 -7.69 -6.75
N LYS A 26 -3.61 -7.90 -8.04
CA LYS A 26 -4.61 -8.37 -9.02
C LYS A 26 -5.13 -9.76 -8.67
N TYR A 27 -4.25 -10.71 -8.35
CA TYR A 27 -4.66 -12.08 -8.03
C TYR A 27 -5.49 -12.16 -6.75
N LEU A 28 -5.18 -11.37 -5.72
CA LEU A 28 -6.03 -11.27 -4.53
C LEU A 28 -7.43 -10.72 -4.87
N ALA A 29 -7.52 -9.73 -5.76
CA ALA A 29 -8.81 -9.21 -6.23
C ALA A 29 -9.59 -10.24 -7.07
N PHE A 30 -8.88 -10.96 -7.96
CA PHE A 30 -9.48 -12.03 -8.78
C PHE A 30 -9.96 -13.21 -7.92
N ALA A 31 -9.23 -13.56 -6.84
CA ALA A 31 -9.67 -14.58 -5.89
C ALA A 31 -11.00 -14.19 -5.24
N LYS A 32 -11.16 -12.93 -4.81
CA LYS A 32 -12.42 -12.43 -4.24
C LYS A 32 -13.58 -12.52 -5.25
N GLN A 33 -13.33 -12.23 -6.52
CA GLN A 33 -14.34 -12.35 -7.56
C GLN A 33 -14.70 -13.81 -7.85
N ALA A 34 -13.71 -14.70 -7.93
CA ALA A 34 -13.94 -16.13 -8.12
C ALA A 34 -14.73 -16.75 -6.96
N ASP A 35 -14.50 -16.32 -5.72
CA ASP A 35 -15.31 -16.73 -4.56
C ASP A 35 -16.78 -16.29 -4.70
N LYS A 36 -17.03 -15.05 -5.16
CA LYS A 36 -18.39 -14.54 -5.39
C LYS A 36 -19.13 -15.32 -6.47
N GLU A 37 -18.41 -15.78 -7.49
CA GLU A 37 -18.95 -16.58 -8.60
C GLU A 37 -19.06 -18.08 -8.25
N GLY A 38 -18.61 -18.50 -7.07
CA GLY A 38 -18.67 -19.88 -6.61
C GLY A 38 -17.51 -20.77 -7.09
N HIS A 39 -16.51 -20.21 -7.77
CA HIS A 39 -15.35 -20.93 -8.30
C HIS A 39 -14.25 -21.10 -7.24
N LYS A 40 -14.56 -21.77 -6.15
CA LYS A 40 -13.70 -21.89 -4.96
C LYS A 40 -12.28 -22.39 -5.25
N GLN A 41 -12.13 -23.35 -6.18
CA GLN A 41 -10.81 -23.89 -6.49
C GLN A 41 -9.97 -22.90 -7.31
N VAL A 42 -10.59 -22.11 -8.19
CA VAL A 42 -9.92 -21.02 -8.91
C VAL A 42 -9.50 -19.92 -7.94
N ALA A 43 -10.37 -19.58 -6.99
CA ALA A 43 -10.02 -18.61 -5.93
C ALA A 43 -8.80 -19.06 -5.10
N ARG A 44 -8.71 -20.36 -4.76
CA ARG A 44 -7.53 -20.92 -4.09
C ARG A 44 -6.27 -20.81 -4.95
N LEU A 45 -6.38 -21.10 -6.25
CA LEU A 45 -5.25 -20.98 -7.18
C LEU A 45 -4.75 -19.54 -7.26
N PHE A 46 -5.65 -18.56 -7.38
CA PHE A 46 -5.25 -17.14 -7.37
C PHE A 46 -4.56 -16.73 -6.07
N ARG A 47 -5.06 -17.18 -4.92
CA ARG A 47 -4.37 -16.92 -3.63
C ARG A 47 -2.99 -17.55 -3.56
N ALA A 48 -2.84 -18.80 -4.01
CA ALA A 48 -1.55 -19.49 -4.04
C ALA A 48 -0.55 -18.77 -4.98
N ALA A 49 -1.01 -18.34 -6.16
CA ALA A 49 -0.20 -17.53 -7.05
C ALA A 49 0.20 -16.18 -6.39
N ALA A 50 -0.74 -15.50 -5.75
CA ALA A 50 -0.44 -14.23 -5.04
C ALA A 50 0.65 -14.40 -3.97
N GLU A 51 0.65 -15.51 -3.21
CA GLU A 51 1.72 -15.81 -2.25
C GLU A 51 3.07 -16.03 -2.95
N ALA A 52 3.09 -16.71 -4.10
CA ALA A 52 4.31 -16.88 -4.90
C ALA A 52 4.86 -15.52 -5.36
N GLU A 53 3.98 -14.62 -5.85
CA GLU A 53 4.40 -13.28 -6.29
C GLU A 53 4.90 -12.40 -5.12
N THR A 54 4.41 -12.62 -3.90
CA THR A 54 4.99 -12.00 -2.69
C THR A 54 6.45 -12.43 -2.51
N ILE A 55 6.75 -13.72 -2.68
CA ILE A 55 8.11 -14.26 -2.54
C ILE A 55 9.02 -13.65 -3.61
N HIS A 56 8.56 -13.59 -4.87
CA HIS A 56 9.31 -13.02 -5.98
C HIS A 56 9.59 -11.52 -5.78
N ALA A 57 8.56 -10.73 -5.45
CA ALA A 57 8.69 -9.31 -5.20
C ALA A 57 9.70 -9.02 -4.07
N HIS A 58 9.60 -9.73 -2.94
CA HIS A 58 10.54 -9.57 -1.83
C HIS A 58 11.96 -10.01 -2.21
N ALA A 59 12.14 -11.03 -3.07
CA ALA A 59 13.46 -11.43 -3.55
C ALA A 59 14.10 -10.34 -4.41
N HIS A 60 13.33 -9.73 -5.32
CA HIS A 60 13.80 -8.61 -6.13
C HIS A 60 14.12 -7.37 -5.30
N LEU A 61 13.28 -7.03 -4.31
CA LEU A 61 13.51 -5.92 -3.39
C LEU A 61 14.79 -6.12 -2.57
N ARG A 62 15.03 -7.33 -2.04
CA ARG A 62 16.30 -7.67 -1.36
C ARG A 62 17.50 -7.52 -2.28
N ALA A 63 17.39 -7.99 -3.53
CA ALA A 63 18.47 -7.89 -4.50
C ALA A 63 18.80 -6.43 -4.88
N LEU A 64 17.83 -5.53 -4.81
CA LEU A 64 17.98 -4.08 -4.97
C LEU A 64 18.59 -3.41 -3.73
N GLY A 65 18.70 -4.10 -2.59
CA GLY A 65 19.09 -3.49 -1.32
C GLY A 65 18.01 -2.60 -0.72
N GLY A 66 16.72 -2.82 -1.08
CA GLY A 66 15.58 -2.03 -0.64
C GLY A 66 15.01 -2.44 0.71
N ILE A 67 15.64 -3.38 1.43
CA ILE A 67 15.26 -3.76 2.80
C ILE A 67 16.45 -3.49 3.69
N ASN A 68 16.34 -2.49 4.55
CA ASN A 68 17.40 -1.99 5.41
C ASN A 68 17.02 -2.14 6.90
N THR A 69 17.62 -1.37 7.78
CA THR A 69 17.21 -1.29 9.19
C THR A 69 15.79 -0.71 9.31
N THR A 70 15.09 -1.01 10.40
CA THR A 70 13.74 -0.49 10.63
C THR A 70 13.70 1.03 10.54
N SER A 71 14.69 1.72 11.11
CA SER A 71 14.80 3.20 11.04
C SER A 71 14.95 3.71 9.60
N GLU A 72 15.77 3.03 8.78
CA GLU A 72 15.95 3.40 7.36
C GLU A 72 14.68 3.10 6.55
N ASN A 73 14.03 1.96 6.79
CA ASN A 73 12.78 1.60 6.13
C ASN A 73 11.65 2.58 6.49
N LEU A 74 11.57 3.06 7.74
CA LEU A 74 10.61 4.10 8.14
C LEU A 74 10.86 5.41 7.41
N LYS A 75 12.13 5.83 7.25
CA LYS A 75 12.48 7.03 6.49
C LYS A 75 12.09 6.91 5.01
N GLU A 76 12.32 5.74 4.41
CA GLU A 76 11.93 5.47 3.04
C GLU A 76 10.40 5.50 2.89
N ALA A 77 9.65 4.89 3.83
CA ALA A 77 8.20 4.94 3.84
C ALA A 77 7.69 6.39 3.97
N ILE A 78 8.21 7.18 4.92
CA ILE A 78 7.86 8.60 5.07
C ILE A 78 8.10 9.37 3.78
N SER A 79 9.24 9.14 3.12
CA SER A 79 9.57 9.80 1.85
C SER A 79 8.60 9.41 0.74
N GLY A 80 8.25 8.13 0.65
CA GLY A 80 7.28 7.63 -0.33
C GLY A 80 5.91 8.25 -0.15
N GLU A 81 5.32 8.12 1.05
CA GLU A 81 4.00 8.69 1.35
C GLU A 81 3.97 10.21 1.16
N THR A 82 5.08 10.91 1.54
CA THR A 82 5.18 12.35 1.35
C THR A 82 5.15 12.73 -0.13
N PHE A 83 5.91 12.04 -0.97
CA PHE A 83 5.87 12.25 -2.42
C PHE A 83 4.46 11.99 -2.98
N GLU A 84 3.80 10.93 -2.51
CA GLU A 84 2.46 10.59 -2.98
C GLU A 84 1.45 11.70 -2.70
N PHE A 85 1.39 12.22 -1.47
CA PHE A 85 0.39 13.24 -1.15
C PHE A 85 0.79 14.67 -1.53
N THR A 86 2.07 14.97 -1.79
CA THR A 86 2.51 16.32 -2.19
C THR A 86 2.60 16.52 -3.69
N GLU A 87 2.92 15.45 -4.44
CA GLU A 87 3.22 15.55 -5.87
C GLU A 87 2.35 14.62 -6.72
N MET A 88 2.35 13.31 -6.42
CA MET A 88 1.73 12.30 -7.28
C MET A 88 0.20 12.43 -7.33
N TYR A 89 -0.48 12.31 -6.19
CA TYR A 89 -1.95 12.37 -6.15
C TYR A 89 -2.52 13.73 -6.50
N PRO A 90 -1.96 14.89 -6.09
CA PRO A 90 -2.45 16.19 -6.54
C PRO A 90 -2.52 16.32 -8.07
N ALA A 91 -1.48 15.90 -8.79
CA ALA A 91 -1.49 15.90 -10.25
C ALA A 91 -2.57 14.97 -10.83
N MET A 92 -2.66 13.73 -10.33
CA MET A 92 -3.66 12.74 -10.77
C MET A 92 -5.11 13.20 -10.50
N ILE A 93 -5.35 13.92 -9.40
CA ILE A 93 -6.67 14.50 -9.07
C ILE A 93 -7.05 15.55 -10.12
N GLU A 94 -6.16 16.46 -10.46
CA GLU A 94 -6.44 17.48 -11.48
C GLU A 94 -6.68 16.85 -12.86
N GLU A 95 -5.83 15.94 -13.30
CA GLU A 95 -6.00 15.21 -14.57
C GLU A 95 -7.33 14.44 -14.61
N SER A 96 -7.72 13.79 -13.50
CA SER A 96 -9.00 13.08 -13.44
C SER A 96 -10.23 14.00 -13.52
N LYS A 97 -10.11 15.24 -13.04
CA LYS A 97 -11.15 16.29 -13.20
C LYS A 97 -11.26 16.75 -14.64
N GLU A 98 -10.11 16.97 -15.31
CA GLU A 98 -10.05 17.34 -16.72
C GLU A 98 -10.69 16.27 -17.61
N ASP A 99 -10.41 15.00 -17.32
CA ASP A 99 -11.00 13.83 -17.99
C ASP A 99 -12.48 13.59 -17.63
N GLY A 100 -13.03 14.28 -16.63
CA GLY A 100 -14.39 14.09 -16.13
C GLY A 100 -14.60 12.74 -15.43
N ASN A 101 -13.54 12.04 -15.02
CA ASN A 101 -13.61 10.73 -14.37
C ASN A 101 -13.82 10.83 -12.86
N LYS A 102 -15.08 11.01 -12.43
CA LYS A 102 -15.45 11.16 -11.02
C LYS A 102 -15.07 9.98 -10.12
N THR A 103 -14.95 8.77 -10.68
CA THR A 103 -14.53 7.60 -9.90
C THR A 103 -13.04 7.67 -9.59
N ALA A 104 -12.21 7.99 -10.57
CA ALA A 104 -10.77 8.17 -10.38
C ALA A 104 -10.49 9.36 -9.44
N GLU A 105 -11.12 10.52 -9.69
CA GLU A 105 -11.01 11.72 -8.84
C GLU A 105 -11.27 11.40 -7.37
N ARG A 106 -12.37 10.70 -7.07
CA ARG A 106 -12.70 10.28 -5.70
C ARG A 106 -11.65 9.34 -5.11
N ASN A 107 -11.21 8.35 -5.87
CA ASN A 107 -10.25 7.36 -5.38
C ASN A 107 -8.89 8.00 -5.10
N PHE A 108 -8.41 8.87 -6.00
CA PHE A 108 -7.16 9.61 -5.80
C PHE A 108 -7.27 10.60 -4.62
N THR A 109 -8.42 11.28 -4.47
CA THR A 109 -8.65 12.17 -3.33
C THR A 109 -8.62 11.41 -2.01
N TYR A 110 -9.25 10.23 -1.93
CA TYR A 110 -9.21 9.40 -0.72
C TYR A 110 -7.79 8.93 -0.40
N ALA A 111 -7.07 8.42 -1.40
CA ALA A 111 -5.69 8.01 -1.22
C ALA A 111 -4.82 9.18 -0.73
N ASN A 112 -4.90 10.35 -1.41
CA ASN A 112 -4.14 11.53 -1.02
C ASN A 112 -4.32 11.94 0.45
N GLU A 113 -5.54 11.85 0.99
CA GLU A 113 -5.79 12.15 2.40
C GLU A 113 -5.27 11.04 3.33
N VAL A 114 -5.28 9.79 2.88
CA VAL A 114 -4.80 8.65 3.65
C VAL A 114 -3.27 8.65 3.73
N GLU A 115 -2.55 8.96 2.65
CA GLU A 115 -1.07 8.96 2.65
C GLU A 115 -0.50 10.04 3.59
N LYS A 116 -1.20 11.15 3.81
CA LYS A 116 -0.84 12.11 4.87
C LYS A 116 -0.87 11.46 6.26
N VAL A 117 -1.85 10.61 6.51
CA VAL A 117 -1.99 9.88 7.78
C VAL A 117 -0.89 8.84 7.93
N HIS A 118 -0.61 8.08 6.86
CA HIS A 118 0.46 7.09 6.86
C HIS A 118 1.82 7.74 7.13
N ALA A 119 2.16 8.84 6.44
CA ALA A 119 3.38 9.60 6.70
C ALA A 119 3.50 10.03 8.17
N SER A 120 2.39 10.50 8.77
CA SER A 120 2.36 10.91 10.17
C SER A 120 2.55 9.73 11.13
N LEU A 121 1.93 8.58 10.85
CA LEU A 121 2.08 7.36 11.66
C LEU A 121 3.51 6.82 11.58
N TYR A 122 4.11 6.79 10.40
CA TYR A 122 5.51 6.38 10.24
C TYR A 122 6.48 7.36 10.91
N GLN A 123 6.22 8.67 10.86
CA GLN A 123 7.03 9.65 11.56
C GLN A 123 6.94 9.45 13.08
N LYS A 124 5.73 9.25 13.63
CA LYS A 124 5.51 8.92 15.04
C LYS A 124 6.28 7.65 15.44
N ALA A 125 6.24 6.62 14.60
CA ALA A 125 6.97 5.37 14.84
C ALA A 125 8.50 5.59 14.81
N LEU A 126 9.00 6.42 13.89
CA LEU A 126 10.43 6.74 13.81
C LEU A 126 10.90 7.52 15.04
N ASP A 127 10.11 8.49 15.49
CA ASP A 127 10.44 9.34 16.64
C ASP A 127 10.42 8.56 17.98
N ASN A 128 9.70 7.43 18.02
CA ASN A 128 9.51 6.61 19.23
C ASN A 128 10.03 5.17 19.05
N LEU A 129 10.92 4.91 18.11
CA LEU A 129 11.28 3.56 17.67
C LEU A 129 11.66 2.61 18.81
N ASP A 130 12.40 3.10 19.80
CA ASP A 130 12.87 2.30 20.94
C ASP A 130 11.87 2.24 22.12
N ASN A 131 10.80 3.05 22.09
CA ASN A 131 9.83 3.20 23.17
C ASN A 131 8.38 3.28 22.65
N MET A 132 8.11 2.65 21.52
CA MET A 132 6.77 2.63 20.93
C MET A 132 5.86 1.75 21.76
N ASP A 133 4.77 2.31 22.27
CA ASP A 133 3.75 1.56 23.00
C ASP A 133 3.04 0.58 22.05
N GLU A 134 2.71 -0.61 22.56
CA GLU A 134 1.91 -1.57 21.82
C GLU A 134 0.49 -1.01 21.65
N THR A 135 0.00 -0.98 20.42
CA THR A 135 -1.33 -0.49 20.08
C THR A 135 -1.93 -1.29 18.93
N ASP A 136 -3.25 -1.33 18.89
CA ASP A 136 -3.98 -1.92 17.78
C ASP A 136 -4.13 -0.92 16.62
N TYR A 137 -3.96 -1.42 15.40
CA TYR A 137 -4.22 -0.65 14.18
C TYR A 137 -5.49 -1.13 13.50
N TYR A 138 -6.27 -0.17 13.00
CA TYR A 138 -7.51 -0.43 12.25
C TYR A 138 -7.47 0.28 10.91
N VAL A 139 -7.96 -0.40 9.87
CA VAL A 139 -7.96 0.11 8.50
C VAL A 139 -9.39 0.16 7.96
N CYS A 140 -9.77 1.30 7.40
CA CYS A 140 -11.05 1.45 6.72
C CYS A 140 -11.03 0.70 5.39
N SER A 141 -11.91 -0.28 5.22
CA SER A 141 -12.01 -1.10 4.01
C SER A 141 -12.49 -0.34 2.76
N VAL A 142 -12.92 0.92 2.92
CA VAL A 142 -13.42 1.76 1.82
C VAL A 142 -12.32 2.66 1.24
N CYS A 143 -11.50 3.30 2.09
CA CYS A 143 -10.52 4.28 1.63
C CYS A 143 -9.07 3.99 2.10
N GLY A 144 -8.86 3.04 3.00
CA GLY A 144 -7.53 2.75 3.54
C GLY A 144 -7.14 3.58 4.76
N TYR A 145 -7.97 4.54 5.21
CA TYR A 145 -7.65 5.33 6.41
C TYR A 145 -7.29 4.44 7.58
N THR A 146 -6.13 4.69 8.16
CA THR A 146 -5.56 3.92 9.26
C THR A 146 -5.62 4.70 10.57
N CYS A 147 -6.05 4.07 11.63
CA CYS A 147 -6.08 4.66 12.98
C CYS A 147 -5.58 3.68 14.03
N GLU A 148 -5.18 4.24 15.17
CA GLU A 148 -4.72 3.53 16.36
C GLU A 148 -5.86 3.38 17.37
N VAL A 149 -5.74 2.38 18.25
CA VAL A 149 -6.58 2.09 19.41
C VAL A 149 -7.97 1.59 19.04
N GLU A 150 -8.80 2.40 18.40
CA GLU A 150 -10.18 2.05 18.02
C GLU A 150 -10.67 2.83 16.80
N PRO A 151 -11.59 2.25 16.01
CA PRO A 151 -12.19 2.95 14.87
C PRO A 151 -13.05 4.13 15.31
N PRO A 152 -12.99 5.28 14.63
CA PRO A 152 -13.92 6.38 14.87
C PRO A 152 -15.36 5.98 14.45
N GLU A 153 -16.37 6.66 15.00
CA GLU A 153 -17.77 6.42 14.63
C GLU A 153 -17.99 6.54 13.11
N LYS A 154 -17.32 7.51 12.48
CA LYS A 154 -17.28 7.73 11.04
C LYS A 154 -15.85 7.98 10.58
N CYS A 155 -15.46 7.36 9.47
CA CYS A 155 -14.19 7.61 8.84
C CYS A 155 -14.05 9.09 8.45
N PRO A 156 -12.97 9.78 8.87
CA PRO A 156 -12.80 11.21 8.58
C PRO A 156 -12.55 11.48 7.08
N VAL A 157 -12.14 10.48 6.31
CA VAL A 157 -11.85 10.62 4.87
C VAL A 157 -13.09 10.32 4.01
N CYS A 158 -13.73 9.17 4.21
CA CYS A 158 -14.80 8.69 3.32
C CYS A 158 -16.19 8.64 3.98
N SER A 159 -16.30 9.01 5.25
CA SER A 159 -17.53 8.99 6.06
C SER A 159 -18.16 7.59 6.25
N ALA A 160 -17.45 6.50 5.94
CA ALA A 160 -17.89 5.15 6.25
C ALA A 160 -18.04 4.95 7.76
N LYS A 161 -19.01 4.12 8.17
CA LYS A 161 -19.23 3.80 9.59
C LYS A 161 -18.07 2.98 10.17
N SER A 162 -17.92 2.97 11.48
CA SER A 162 -16.93 2.14 12.20
C SER A 162 -16.96 0.66 11.82
N THR A 163 -18.12 0.13 11.43
CA THR A 163 -18.26 -1.26 10.94
C THR A 163 -17.53 -1.57 9.63
N ALA A 164 -17.04 -0.55 8.92
CA ALA A 164 -16.20 -0.72 7.74
C ALA A 164 -14.71 -0.90 8.07
N PHE A 165 -14.33 -0.78 9.32
CA PHE A 165 -12.95 -0.96 9.75
C PHE A 165 -12.68 -2.42 10.11
N PHE A 166 -11.47 -2.87 9.84
CA PHE A 166 -10.96 -4.14 10.32
C PHE A 166 -9.64 -3.94 11.05
N LYS A 167 -9.41 -4.77 12.07
CA LYS A 167 -8.16 -4.81 12.83
C LYS A 167 -7.08 -5.48 11.99
N VAL A 168 -5.87 -4.94 12.03
CA VAL A 168 -4.67 -5.56 11.45
C VAL A 168 -4.04 -6.46 12.52
N GLU A 169 -3.73 -7.71 12.15
CA GLU A 169 -3.03 -8.69 13.01
C GLU A 169 -1.51 -8.62 12.82
#